data_b99b2b983030ced8760a77c796276563
#
_entry.id   b99b2b983030ced8760a77c796276563
#
_cell.length_a   1.000
_cell.length_b   1.000
_cell.length_c   1.000
_cell.angle_alpha   90.00
_cell.angle_beta   90.00
_cell.angle_gamma   90.00
#
_symmetry.space_group_name_H-M   'P 1'
#
loop_
_entity.id
_entity.type
_entity.pdbx_description
1 polymer ?
#
loop_
_entity_poly.entity_id
_entity_poly.type
_entity_poly.pdbx_seq_one_letter_code
_entity_poly.pdbx_strand_id
1 'polypeptide(L)'
;MTKNRTSMADIASHAGVSTATVSRVFNGVGQVSAETRRRVLTAIDELGYDRPTPEGAPDTPTIGIIVPELTNPIFASFTHYLQEEVSRAGGVCLICSQTPGATSEFDYLSSLVERRIDGLIFVSGRHADLLADLTPYANLAERGIPFVTINGARPEVPAPDFSTGDALGIRTAVTHLLELGHSRIALLSGRTHIVPALRKAEAFTQVMAEMLGDHSPIIEETFYTYEAAAARTHALIDRGVSAIIAGSDLQALGAIRTISSAGLSVPDDISVVGFDDSFLMSHLNPALTTIHQPVQSIVTSAVRSLYEALATTTHLATHADYVFSPDLIVRGSTARAR
;
A
#
# COMPACT_ATOMS: atom_id res chain seq x y z
N MET A 1 -34.71 -22.41 17.14
CA MET A 1 -34.54 -23.08 15.85
C MET A 1 -33.08 -23.01 15.49
N THR A 2 -32.34 -24.08 15.74
CA THR A 2 -30.91 -24.21 15.40
C THR A 2 -30.77 -24.23 13.87
N LYS A 3 -30.21 -23.16 13.28
CA LYS A 3 -29.88 -23.11 11.86
C LYS A 3 -28.86 -24.24 11.62
N ASN A 4 -29.24 -25.21 10.81
CA ASN A 4 -28.36 -26.32 10.44
C ASN A 4 -27.15 -25.72 9.72
N ARG A 5 -25.94 -25.83 10.28
CA ARG A 5 -24.72 -25.24 9.77
C ARG A 5 -24.30 -26.07 8.55
N THR A 6 -24.22 -25.44 7.37
CA THR A 6 -23.76 -26.09 6.13
C THR A 6 -22.41 -26.77 6.38
N SER A 7 -22.25 -28.00 5.93
CA SER A 7 -21.02 -28.78 6.12
C SER A 7 -20.22 -28.91 4.83
N MET A 8 -18.95 -29.33 4.92
CA MET A 8 -18.13 -29.65 3.73
C MET A 8 -18.74 -30.78 2.89
N ALA A 9 -19.55 -31.67 3.51
CA ALA A 9 -20.25 -32.73 2.80
C ALA A 9 -21.41 -32.16 1.97
N ASP A 10 -22.10 -31.14 2.45
CA ASP A 10 -23.17 -30.46 1.72
C ASP A 10 -22.59 -29.73 0.49
N ILE A 11 -21.44 -29.07 0.63
CA ILE A 11 -20.71 -28.43 -0.50
C ILE A 11 -20.31 -29.48 -1.51
N ALA A 12 -19.73 -30.61 -1.06
CA ALA A 12 -19.28 -31.67 -1.93
C ALA A 12 -20.44 -32.26 -2.75
N SER A 13 -21.59 -32.50 -2.06
CA SER A 13 -22.82 -32.98 -2.69
C SER A 13 -23.36 -31.98 -3.72
N HIS A 14 -23.42 -30.70 -3.36
CA HIS A 14 -23.94 -29.62 -4.22
C HIS A 14 -23.03 -29.38 -5.45
N ALA A 15 -21.70 -29.37 -5.26
CA ALA A 15 -20.74 -29.24 -6.33
C ALA A 15 -20.52 -30.52 -7.15
N GLY A 16 -21.07 -31.67 -6.76
CA GLY A 16 -20.89 -32.96 -7.43
C GLY A 16 -19.43 -33.43 -7.43
N VAL A 17 -18.74 -33.29 -6.30
CA VAL A 17 -17.34 -33.68 -6.11
C VAL A 17 -17.16 -34.40 -4.76
N SER A 18 -15.97 -34.96 -4.51
CA SER A 18 -15.66 -35.55 -3.20
C SER A 18 -15.34 -34.45 -2.16
N THR A 19 -15.54 -34.74 -0.88
CA THR A 19 -15.11 -33.87 0.22
C THR A 19 -13.60 -33.58 0.21
N ALA A 20 -12.80 -34.54 -0.25
CA ALA A 20 -11.38 -34.35 -0.47
C ALA A 20 -11.06 -33.31 -1.57
N THR A 21 -11.89 -33.24 -2.62
CA THR A 21 -11.77 -32.22 -3.65
C THR A 21 -12.16 -30.84 -3.13
N VAL A 22 -13.23 -30.74 -2.35
CA VAL A 22 -13.61 -29.50 -1.66
C VAL A 22 -12.47 -29.02 -0.77
N SER A 23 -11.88 -29.90 0.06
CA SER A 23 -10.74 -29.58 0.92
C SER A 23 -9.52 -29.10 0.13
N ARG A 24 -9.20 -29.68 -1.02
CA ARG A 24 -8.10 -29.24 -1.91
C ARG A 24 -8.35 -27.84 -2.48
N VAL A 25 -9.59 -27.55 -2.89
CA VAL A 25 -9.95 -26.19 -3.37
C VAL A 25 -9.82 -25.17 -2.27
N PHE A 26 -10.28 -25.48 -1.06
CA PHE A 26 -10.17 -24.62 0.12
C PHE A 26 -8.74 -24.33 0.54
N ASN A 27 -7.88 -25.34 0.54
CA ASN A 27 -6.52 -25.22 1.04
C ASN A 27 -5.52 -24.84 -0.07
N GLY A 28 -5.97 -24.65 -1.31
CA GLY A 28 -5.11 -24.36 -2.46
C GLY A 28 -4.08 -25.46 -2.79
N VAL A 29 -4.26 -26.68 -2.25
CA VAL A 29 -3.30 -27.78 -2.37
C VAL A 29 -3.72 -28.74 -3.47
N GLY A 30 -2.77 -29.09 -4.36
CA GLY A 30 -2.96 -30.07 -5.43
C GLY A 30 -3.59 -29.50 -6.71
N GLN A 31 -3.49 -30.25 -7.80
CA GLN A 31 -4.08 -29.85 -9.10
C GLN A 31 -5.58 -30.13 -9.09
N VAL A 32 -6.37 -29.05 -9.11
CA VAL A 32 -7.83 -29.10 -9.35
C VAL A 32 -8.10 -28.31 -10.62
N SER A 33 -8.90 -28.88 -11.56
CA SER A 33 -9.25 -28.18 -12.80
C SER A 33 -9.99 -26.87 -12.51
N ALA A 34 -9.82 -25.88 -13.39
CA ALA A 34 -10.48 -24.57 -13.27
C ALA A 34 -12.01 -24.70 -13.18
N GLU A 35 -12.58 -25.66 -13.93
CA GLU A 35 -14.02 -25.93 -13.91
C GLU A 35 -14.46 -26.51 -12.56
N THR A 36 -13.74 -27.49 -12.01
CA THR A 36 -14.05 -28.09 -10.71
C THR A 36 -13.90 -27.03 -9.60
N ARG A 37 -12.87 -26.20 -9.66
CA ARG A 37 -12.68 -25.09 -8.71
C ARG A 37 -13.86 -24.12 -8.75
N ARG A 38 -14.30 -23.72 -9.95
CA ARG A 38 -15.45 -22.82 -10.11
C ARG A 38 -16.73 -23.44 -9.52
N ARG A 39 -17.02 -24.72 -9.80
CA ARG A 39 -18.20 -25.42 -9.25
C ARG A 39 -18.19 -25.44 -7.73
N VAL A 40 -17.04 -25.70 -7.10
CA VAL A 40 -16.91 -25.71 -5.63
C VAL A 40 -17.12 -24.31 -5.06
N LEU A 41 -16.53 -23.27 -5.67
CA LEU A 41 -16.69 -21.88 -5.20
C LEU A 41 -18.14 -21.42 -5.34
N THR A 42 -18.82 -21.75 -6.45
CA THR A 42 -20.26 -21.46 -6.62
C THR A 42 -21.10 -22.15 -5.53
N ALA A 43 -20.83 -23.43 -5.24
CA ALA A 43 -21.54 -24.17 -4.20
C ALA A 43 -21.34 -23.55 -2.79
N ILE A 44 -20.15 -23.04 -2.51
CA ILE A 44 -19.85 -22.34 -1.25
C ILE A 44 -20.71 -21.07 -1.12
N ASP A 45 -20.74 -20.27 -2.19
CA ASP A 45 -21.52 -19.02 -2.25
C ASP A 45 -23.02 -19.28 -2.11
N GLU A 46 -23.55 -20.23 -2.86
CA GLU A 46 -25.00 -20.57 -2.87
C GLU A 46 -25.47 -21.15 -1.51
N LEU A 47 -24.62 -21.93 -0.85
CA LEU A 47 -24.95 -22.54 0.43
C LEU A 47 -24.63 -21.65 1.64
N GLY A 48 -23.99 -20.50 1.43
CA GLY A 48 -23.57 -19.59 2.49
C GLY A 48 -22.67 -20.27 3.52
N TYR A 49 -21.69 -21.07 3.05
CA TYR A 49 -20.80 -21.81 3.93
C TYR A 49 -19.74 -20.89 4.51
N ASP A 50 -19.85 -20.57 5.78
CA ASP A 50 -18.78 -19.99 6.56
C ASP A 50 -17.86 -21.10 7.06
N ARG A 51 -16.57 -21.03 6.68
CA ARG A 51 -15.56 -21.93 7.23
C ARG A 51 -15.60 -21.80 8.75
N PRO A 52 -15.76 -22.90 9.53
CA PRO A 52 -15.51 -22.81 10.95
C PRO A 52 -14.07 -22.34 11.15
N THR A 53 -13.89 -21.18 11.73
CA THR A 53 -12.57 -20.80 12.26
C THR A 53 -12.23 -21.88 13.28
N PRO A 54 -11.05 -22.52 13.21
CA PRO A 54 -10.64 -23.42 14.25
C PRO A 54 -10.72 -22.66 15.58
N GLU A 55 -11.69 -23.00 16.42
CA GLU A 55 -11.75 -22.46 17.78
C GLU A 55 -10.48 -22.92 18.46
N GLY A 56 -9.52 -21.97 18.66
CA GLY A 56 -8.41 -22.13 19.55
C GLY A 56 -7.48 -23.30 19.25
N ALA A 57 -6.73 -23.25 18.15
CA ALA A 57 -5.37 -23.79 18.23
C ALA A 57 -4.64 -22.88 19.24
N PRO A 58 -4.14 -23.39 20.37
CA PRO A 58 -3.55 -22.56 21.44
C PRO A 58 -2.30 -21.76 21.01
N ASP A 59 -1.86 -21.88 19.76
CA ASP A 59 -0.63 -21.31 19.22
C ASP A 59 -0.81 -20.57 17.87
N THR A 60 -2.03 -20.18 17.48
CA THR A 60 -2.25 -19.41 16.25
C THR A 60 -1.98 -17.92 16.52
N PRO A 61 -0.87 -17.33 16.03
CA PRO A 61 -0.56 -15.95 16.32
C PRO A 61 -1.59 -14.99 15.72
N THR A 62 -2.00 -14.00 16.51
CA THR A 62 -2.89 -12.92 16.09
C THR A 62 -2.09 -11.67 15.82
N ILE A 63 -2.10 -11.20 14.57
CA ILE A 63 -1.34 -10.06 14.11
C ILE A 63 -2.27 -8.86 13.89
N GLY A 64 -1.99 -7.76 14.58
CA GLY A 64 -2.66 -6.47 14.34
C GLY A 64 -2.05 -5.77 13.12
N ILE A 65 -2.87 -5.36 12.17
CA ILE A 65 -2.47 -4.57 11.00
C ILE A 65 -3.16 -3.22 11.11
N ILE A 66 -2.39 -2.14 11.22
CA ILE A 66 -2.92 -0.78 11.30
C ILE A 66 -2.56 -0.05 10.00
N VAL A 67 -3.59 0.44 9.30
CA VAL A 67 -3.44 1.16 8.03
C VAL A 67 -4.12 2.53 8.11
N PRO A 68 -3.67 3.56 7.35
CA PRO A 68 -4.25 4.90 7.39
C PRO A 68 -5.71 4.93 6.94
N GLU A 69 -5.99 4.23 5.85
CA GLU A 69 -7.32 4.16 5.21
C GLU A 69 -7.38 3.01 4.20
N LEU A 70 -8.57 2.62 3.79
CA LEU A 70 -8.78 1.59 2.75
C LEU A 70 -9.36 2.16 1.44
N THR A 71 -9.65 3.46 1.41
CA THR A 71 -10.14 4.16 0.22
C THR A 71 -9.04 4.44 -0.79
N ASN A 72 -7.80 4.61 -0.33
CA ASN A 72 -6.65 4.66 -1.21
C ASN A 72 -6.25 3.22 -1.62
N PRO A 73 -6.27 2.87 -2.93
CA PRO A 73 -6.05 1.51 -3.42
C PRO A 73 -4.72 0.89 -2.99
N ILE A 74 -3.67 1.69 -2.79
CA ILE A 74 -2.36 1.16 -2.37
C ILE A 74 -2.42 0.54 -0.97
N PHE A 75 -3.14 1.15 -0.04
CA PHE A 75 -3.29 0.61 1.32
C PHE A 75 -4.19 -0.63 1.33
N ALA A 76 -5.21 -0.68 0.47
CA ALA A 76 -6.00 -1.89 0.26
C ALA A 76 -5.13 -3.02 -0.29
N SER A 77 -4.20 -2.74 -1.21
CA SER A 77 -3.26 -3.72 -1.75
C SER A 77 -2.30 -4.24 -0.67
N PHE A 78 -1.69 -3.35 0.12
CA PHE A 78 -0.88 -3.76 1.28
C PHE A 78 -1.67 -4.65 2.24
N THR A 79 -2.89 -4.25 2.58
CA THR A 79 -3.75 -5.01 3.50
C THR A 79 -4.06 -6.41 2.97
N HIS A 80 -4.38 -6.52 1.68
CA HIS A 80 -4.67 -7.79 1.02
C HIS A 80 -3.47 -8.74 1.08
N TYR A 81 -2.29 -8.29 0.64
CA TYR A 81 -1.09 -9.13 0.66
C TYR A 81 -0.61 -9.46 2.07
N LEU A 82 -0.73 -8.53 3.03
CA LEU A 82 -0.44 -8.80 4.45
C LEU A 82 -1.34 -9.90 5.01
N GLN A 83 -2.64 -9.84 4.71
CA GLN A 83 -3.58 -10.87 5.14
C GLN A 83 -3.23 -12.23 4.53
N GLU A 84 -2.88 -12.28 3.24
CA GLU A 84 -2.46 -13.53 2.58
C GLU A 84 -1.17 -14.10 3.21
N GLU A 85 -0.13 -13.27 3.42
CA GLU A 85 1.14 -13.74 3.97
C GLU A 85 1.01 -14.19 5.42
N VAL A 86 0.29 -13.44 6.26
CA VAL A 86 0.01 -13.85 7.65
C VAL A 86 -0.78 -15.16 7.70
N SER A 87 -1.80 -15.30 6.84
CA SER A 87 -2.57 -16.54 6.75
C SER A 87 -1.71 -17.73 6.28
N ARG A 88 -0.79 -17.50 5.34
CA ARG A 88 0.16 -18.51 4.84
C ARG A 88 1.15 -18.93 5.94
N ALA A 89 1.53 -18.00 6.81
CA ALA A 89 2.36 -18.27 7.99
C ALA A 89 1.58 -18.90 9.16
N GLY A 90 0.27 -19.17 8.98
CA GLY A 90 -0.57 -19.84 10.00
C GLY A 90 -1.16 -18.90 11.05
N GLY A 91 -1.13 -17.58 10.84
CA GLY A 91 -1.68 -16.57 11.73
C GLY A 91 -3.07 -16.06 11.32
N VAL A 92 -3.63 -15.20 12.16
CA VAL A 92 -4.89 -14.47 11.95
C VAL A 92 -4.63 -12.98 12.02
N CYS A 93 -5.29 -12.19 11.14
CA CYS A 93 -5.16 -10.74 11.12
C CYS A 93 -6.35 -10.05 11.81
N LEU A 94 -6.05 -9.00 12.58
CA LEU A 94 -6.99 -7.97 12.99
C LEU A 94 -6.63 -6.68 12.25
N ILE A 95 -7.46 -6.29 11.28
CA ILE A 95 -7.22 -5.10 10.45
C ILE A 95 -7.92 -3.90 11.08
N CYS A 96 -7.15 -2.84 11.35
CA CYS A 96 -7.60 -1.57 11.88
C CYS A 96 -7.30 -0.47 10.84
N SER A 97 -8.37 0.11 10.28
CA SER A 97 -8.26 1.22 9.33
C SER A 97 -8.67 2.51 10.02
N GLN A 98 -7.82 3.53 9.93
CA GLN A 98 -8.12 4.84 10.49
C GLN A 98 -9.16 5.56 9.61
N THR A 99 -9.96 6.40 10.25
CA THR A 99 -10.89 7.29 9.56
C THR A 99 -10.69 8.69 10.11
N PRO A 100 -10.52 9.71 9.28
CA PRO A 100 -10.36 11.09 9.75
C PRO A 100 -11.50 11.49 10.71
N GLY A 101 -11.14 11.96 11.91
CA GLY A 101 -12.09 12.35 12.94
C GLY A 101 -12.73 11.21 13.74
N ALA A 102 -12.35 9.94 13.49
CA ALA A 102 -12.79 8.78 14.26
C ALA A 102 -11.63 8.19 15.10
N THR A 103 -11.60 6.87 15.27
CA THR A 103 -10.61 6.15 16.08
C THR A 103 -9.18 6.39 15.56
N SER A 104 -8.30 6.84 16.44
CA SER A 104 -6.90 7.07 16.12
C SER A 104 -6.09 5.78 16.12
N GLU A 105 -4.86 5.84 15.56
CA GLU A 105 -3.90 4.74 15.61
C GLU A 105 -3.65 4.28 17.06
N PHE A 106 -3.56 5.21 18.01
CA PHE A 106 -3.32 4.90 19.42
C PHE A 106 -4.50 4.22 20.11
N ASP A 107 -5.72 4.58 19.74
CA ASP A 107 -6.91 3.92 20.25
C ASP A 107 -6.96 2.46 19.79
N TYR A 108 -6.64 2.22 18.51
CA TYR A 108 -6.52 0.87 17.96
C TYR A 108 -5.40 0.10 18.64
N LEU A 109 -4.22 0.72 18.79
CA LEU A 109 -3.08 0.10 19.45
C LEU A 109 -3.43 -0.34 20.87
N SER A 110 -4.05 0.54 21.66
CA SER A 110 -4.48 0.23 23.02
C SER A 110 -5.44 -0.97 23.06
N SER A 111 -6.45 -0.96 22.19
CA SER A 111 -7.43 -2.03 22.08
C SER A 111 -6.81 -3.38 21.65
N LEU A 112 -5.83 -3.35 20.73
CA LEU A 112 -5.14 -4.55 20.27
C LEU A 112 -4.26 -5.15 21.36
N VAL A 113 -3.52 -4.29 22.07
CA VAL A 113 -2.66 -4.71 23.20
C VAL A 113 -3.48 -5.30 24.34
N GLU A 114 -4.64 -4.73 24.67
CA GLU A 114 -5.59 -5.30 25.66
C GLU A 114 -6.09 -6.68 25.24
N ARG A 115 -6.24 -6.93 23.95
CA ARG A 115 -6.64 -8.23 23.37
C ARG A 115 -5.50 -9.24 23.29
N ARG A 116 -4.30 -8.90 23.77
CA ARG A 116 -3.11 -9.75 23.79
C ARG A 116 -2.73 -10.27 22.40
N ILE A 117 -2.65 -9.35 21.42
CA ILE A 117 -2.11 -9.70 20.10
C ILE A 117 -0.64 -10.10 20.23
N ASP A 118 -0.19 -10.96 19.33
CA ASP A 118 1.18 -11.49 19.35
C ASP A 118 2.17 -10.55 18.65
N GLY A 119 1.72 -9.78 17.63
CA GLY A 119 2.57 -8.85 16.90
C GLY A 119 1.77 -7.79 16.13
N LEU A 120 2.48 -6.78 15.62
CA LEU A 120 1.89 -5.63 14.93
C LEU A 120 2.61 -5.29 13.62
N ILE A 121 1.84 -4.83 12.64
CA ILE A 121 2.35 -4.24 11.40
C ILE A 121 1.69 -2.87 11.22
N PHE A 122 2.51 -1.82 11.12
CA PHE A 122 2.06 -0.46 10.85
C PHE A 122 2.38 -0.09 9.41
N VAL A 123 1.37 0.29 8.64
CA VAL A 123 1.53 0.72 7.24
C VAL A 123 1.32 2.22 7.15
N SER A 124 2.36 2.97 6.76
CA SER A 124 2.29 4.43 6.57
C SER A 124 1.57 5.17 7.71
N GLY A 125 1.80 4.71 8.95
CA GLY A 125 1.15 5.23 10.14
C GLY A 125 1.86 6.45 10.74
N ARG A 126 1.60 6.72 12.02
CA ARG A 126 2.21 7.84 12.74
C ARG A 126 3.74 7.73 12.87
N HIS A 127 4.31 6.54 12.75
CA HIS A 127 5.76 6.35 12.66
C HIS A 127 6.38 7.11 11.48
N ALA A 128 5.62 7.32 10.41
CA ALA A 128 6.05 8.08 9.23
C ALA A 128 5.81 9.60 9.35
N ASP A 129 5.12 10.06 10.38
CA ASP A 129 4.85 11.48 10.62
C ASP A 129 5.91 12.09 11.53
N LEU A 130 6.72 13.00 10.98
CA LEU A 130 7.82 13.67 11.71
C LEU A 130 7.34 14.53 12.90
N LEU A 131 6.06 14.88 12.94
CA LEU A 131 5.45 15.66 14.01
C LEU A 131 4.77 14.78 15.08
N ALA A 132 4.72 13.46 14.84
CA ALA A 132 4.04 12.55 15.75
C ALA A 132 4.86 12.24 17.01
N ASP A 133 4.17 12.04 18.12
CA ASP A 133 4.73 11.42 19.32
C ASP A 133 4.99 9.93 19.05
N LEU A 134 6.22 9.47 19.27
CA LEU A 134 6.68 8.09 19.06
C LEU A 134 6.70 7.26 20.34
N THR A 135 6.35 7.85 21.49
CA THR A 135 6.29 7.15 22.78
C THR A 135 5.52 5.80 22.71
N PRO A 136 4.40 5.69 21.98
CA PRO A 136 3.68 4.42 21.88
C PRO A 136 4.48 3.29 21.24
N TYR A 137 5.35 3.59 20.28
CA TYR A 137 6.22 2.57 19.66
C TYR A 137 7.35 2.14 20.61
N ALA A 138 7.93 3.08 21.35
CA ALA A 138 8.89 2.76 22.40
C ALA A 138 8.27 1.86 23.48
N ASN A 139 7.05 2.17 23.92
CA ASN A 139 6.30 1.37 24.90
C ASN A 139 6.00 -0.05 24.40
N LEU A 140 5.77 -0.25 23.09
CA LEU A 140 5.63 -1.60 22.51
C LEU A 140 6.92 -2.41 22.67
N ALA A 141 8.06 -1.82 22.32
CA ALA A 141 9.35 -2.43 22.43
C ALA A 141 9.70 -2.79 23.89
N GLU A 142 9.45 -1.87 24.85
CA GLU A 142 9.64 -2.12 26.29
C GLU A 142 8.76 -3.25 26.82
N ARG A 143 7.57 -3.41 26.29
CA ARG A 143 6.65 -4.50 26.64
C ARG A 143 6.97 -5.81 25.93
N GLY A 144 7.96 -5.83 25.06
CA GLY A 144 8.35 -7.01 24.30
C GLY A 144 7.34 -7.45 23.25
N ILE A 145 6.50 -6.54 22.75
CA ILE A 145 5.54 -6.81 21.67
C ILE A 145 6.25 -6.54 20.34
N PRO A 146 6.53 -7.57 19.52
CA PRO A 146 7.22 -7.39 18.26
C PRO A 146 6.36 -6.65 17.25
N PHE A 147 6.97 -5.73 16.54
CA PHE A 147 6.31 -5.02 15.47
C PHE A 147 7.26 -4.63 14.34
N VAL A 148 6.70 -4.39 13.17
CA VAL A 148 7.41 -3.88 11.99
C VAL A 148 6.64 -2.69 11.41
N THR A 149 7.35 -1.83 10.68
CA THR A 149 6.76 -0.68 10.00
C THR A 149 6.95 -0.78 8.49
N ILE A 150 6.03 -0.19 7.75
CA ILE A 150 6.05 -0.11 6.29
C ILE A 150 5.89 1.35 5.86
N ASN A 151 6.77 1.82 4.96
CA ASN A 151 6.76 3.16 4.37
C ASN A 151 6.91 4.30 5.39
N GLY A 152 7.94 4.23 6.23
CA GLY A 152 8.10 5.33 7.18
C GLY A 152 9.33 5.23 8.07
N ALA A 153 10.43 4.65 7.59
CA ALA A 153 11.63 4.47 8.39
C ALA A 153 12.09 5.74 9.10
N ARG A 154 12.16 5.67 10.42
CA ARG A 154 12.72 6.68 11.31
C ARG A 154 13.63 6.02 12.33
N PRO A 155 14.87 6.54 12.54
CA PRO A 155 15.84 5.96 13.47
C PRO A 155 15.32 5.83 14.92
N GLU A 156 14.38 6.70 15.30
CA GLU A 156 13.80 6.73 16.65
C GLU A 156 12.75 5.63 16.88
N VAL A 157 12.28 4.97 15.82
CA VAL A 157 11.35 3.85 15.93
C VAL A 157 12.14 2.55 16.08
N PRO A 158 12.05 1.85 17.21
CA PRO A 158 12.86 0.65 17.50
C PRO A 158 12.26 -0.59 16.81
N ALA A 159 12.14 -0.55 15.48
CA ALA A 159 11.62 -1.66 14.67
C ALA A 159 12.20 -1.63 13.25
N PRO A 160 12.24 -2.76 12.55
CA PRO A 160 12.54 -2.79 11.13
C PRO A 160 11.45 -2.08 10.31
N ASP A 161 11.88 -1.27 9.33
CA ASP A 161 11.00 -0.64 8.33
C ASP A 161 11.25 -1.23 6.94
N PHE A 162 10.17 -1.39 6.18
CA PHE A 162 10.18 -1.93 4.83
C PHE A 162 9.56 -0.93 3.87
N SER A 163 10.39 -0.19 3.14
CA SER A 163 9.94 0.95 2.32
C SER A 163 10.24 0.76 0.84
N THR A 164 9.42 1.40 0.00
CA THR A 164 9.77 1.64 -1.40
C THR A 164 10.88 2.67 -1.50
N GLY A 165 11.78 2.51 -2.47
CA GLY A 165 12.85 3.46 -2.77
C GLY A 165 12.31 4.74 -3.43
N ASP A 166 11.71 5.63 -2.65
CA ASP A 166 11.06 6.86 -3.11
C ASP A 166 12.00 7.71 -3.99
N ALA A 167 13.26 7.87 -3.58
CA ALA A 167 14.25 8.65 -4.31
C ALA A 167 14.56 8.06 -5.70
N LEU A 168 14.69 6.73 -5.79
CA LEU A 168 14.91 6.05 -7.05
C LEU A 168 13.68 6.19 -7.97
N GLY A 169 12.48 6.04 -7.41
CA GLY A 169 11.23 6.21 -8.16
C GLY A 169 11.11 7.60 -8.77
N ILE A 170 11.36 8.65 -7.99
CA ILE A 170 11.35 10.03 -8.48
C ILE A 170 12.43 10.27 -9.52
N ARG A 171 13.66 9.80 -9.30
CA ARG A 171 14.73 9.90 -10.30
C ARG A 171 14.34 9.26 -11.62
N THR A 172 13.76 8.07 -11.58
CA THR A 172 13.31 7.34 -12.78
C THR A 172 12.20 8.09 -13.50
N ALA A 173 11.20 8.64 -12.77
CA ALA A 173 10.11 9.43 -13.36
C ALA A 173 10.63 10.72 -14.02
N VAL A 174 11.55 11.46 -13.38
CA VAL A 174 12.17 12.66 -13.95
C VAL A 174 12.98 12.31 -15.20
N THR A 175 13.82 11.27 -15.14
CA THR A 175 14.63 10.82 -16.28
C THR A 175 13.74 10.50 -17.49
N HIS A 176 12.67 9.74 -17.29
CA HIS A 176 11.68 9.43 -18.34
C HIS A 176 11.09 10.68 -19.00
N LEU A 177 10.69 11.67 -18.18
CA LEU A 177 10.12 12.92 -18.72
C LEU A 177 11.16 13.77 -19.46
N LEU A 178 12.41 13.79 -18.99
CA LEU A 178 13.51 14.48 -19.68
C LEU A 178 13.83 13.83 -21.04
N GLU A 179 13.81 12.48 -21.12
CA GLU A 179 13.99 11.74 -22.39
C GLU A 179 12.86 12.02 -23.38
N LEU A 180 11.66 12.38 -22.89
CA LEU A 180 10.54 12.85 -23.70
C LEU A 180 10.64 14.35 -24.06
N GLY A 181 11.65 15.06 -23.58
CA GLY A 181 11.92 16.47 -23.89
C GLY A 181 11.23 17.47 -22.95
N HIS A 182 10.65 17.02 -21.86
CA HIS A 182 10.07 17.92 -20.86
C HIS A 182 11.16 18.60 -20.04
N SER A 183 11.07 19.92 -19.87
CA SER A 183 11.96 20.69 -19.00
C SER A 183 11.24 21.46 -17.90
N ARG A 184 9.93 21.67 -18.06
CA ARG A 184 9.06 22.32 -17.04
C ARG A 184 8.24 21.26 -16.34
N ILE A 185 8.88 20.55 -15.42
CA ILE A 185 8.31 19.44 -14.67
C ILE A 185 7.94 19.94 -13.27
N ALA A 186 6.78 19.53 -12.76
CA ALA A 186 6.38 19.78 -11.39
C ALA A 186 6.19 18.50 -10.61
N LEU A 187 6.42 18.54 -9.30
CA LEU A 187 6.02 17.51 -8.35
C LEU A 187 4.76 17.96 -7.60
N LEU A 188 3.71 17.16 -7.68
CA LEU A 188 2.53 17.27 -6.82
C LEU A 188 2.70 16.28 -5.67
N SER A 189 3.21 16.76 -4.52
CA SER A 189 3.65 15.92 -3.41
C SER A 189 2.60 15.80 -2.29
N GLY A 190 2.81 14.85 -1.40
CA GLY A 190 2.23 14.87 -0.06
C GLY A 190 2.86 15.93 0.84
N ARG A 191 2.37 16.03 2.07
CA ARG A 191 2.94 16.92 3.09
C ARG A 191 4.33 16.47 3.50
N THR A 192 5.30 17.35 3.49
CA THR A 192 6.72 17.02 3.77
C THR A 192 7.05 16.66 5.22
N HIS A 193 6.10 16.81 6.15
CA HIS A 193 6.26 16.20 7.48
C HIS A 193 5.99 14.68 7.49
N ILE A 194 5.56 14.09 6.36
CA ILE A 194 5.39 12.65 6.17
C ILE A 194 6.62 12.11 5.43
N VAL A 195 7.32 11.15 6.01
CA VAL A 195 8.63 10.64 5.54
C VAL A 195 8.65 10.29 4.04
N PRO A 196 7.73 9.50 3.46
CA PRO A 196 7.73 9.23 2.02
C PRO A 196 7.57 10.49 1.16
N ALA A 197 6.78 11.48 1.60
CA ALA A 197 6.60 12.73 0.88
C ALA A 197 7.87 13.59 0.92
N LEU A 198 8.52 13.66 2.09
CA LEU A 198 9.79 14.35 2.25
C LEU A 198 10.86 13.74 1.32
N ARG A 199 11.03 12.40 1.36
CA ARG A 199 12.00 11.70 0.50
C ARG A 199 11.76 11.96 -0.99
N LYS A 200 10.49 12.00 -1.44
CA LYS A 200 10.13 12.34 -2.83
C LYS A 200 10.48 13.78 -3.17
N ALA A 201 10.17 14.73 -2.29
CA ALA A 201 10.43 16.16 -2.51
C ALA A 201 11.95 16.46 -2.55
N GLU A 202 12.71 15.89 -1.62
CA GLU A 202 14.17 16.01 -1.59
C GLU A 202 14.82 15.41 -2.85
N ALA A 203 14.40 14.19 -3.23
CA ALA A 203 14.90 13.54 -4.43
C ALA A 203 14.57 14.33 -5.69
N PHE A 204 13.34 14.87 -5.78
CA PHE A 204 12.95 15.71 -6.92
C PHE A 204 13.81 16.97 -7.02
N THR A 205 14.00 17.66 -5.90
CA THR A 205 14.87 18.86 -5.85
C THR A 205 16.29 18.52 -6.27
N GLN A 206 16.85 17.43 -5.76
CA GLN A 206 18.19 16.99 -6.09
C GLN A 206 18.33 16.65 -7.58
N VAL A 207 17.40 15.86 -8.13
CA VAL A 207 17.46 15.39 -9.52
C VAL A 207 17.27 16.55 -10.51
N MET A 208 16.37 17.49 -10.22
CA MET A 208 16.15 18.68 -11.04
C MET A 208 17.40 19.60 -11.05
N ALA A 209 18.06 19.75 -9.90
CA ALA A 209 19.31 20.49 -9.82
C ALA A 209 20.44 19.79 -10.60
N GLU A 210 20.59 18.48 -10.47
CA GLU A 210 21.62 17.68 -11.16
C GLU A 210 21.44 17.66 -12.68
N MET A 211 20.21 17.48 -13.16
CA MET A 211 19.94 17.23 -14.58
C MET A 211 19.57 18.47 -15.38
N LEU A 212 18.96 19.48 -14.74
CA LEU A 212 18.52 20.72 -15.40
C LEU A 212 19.15 21.99 -14.84
N GLY A 213 19.93 21.91 -13.76
CA GLY A 213 20.44 23.10 -13.06
C GLY A 213 19.33 23.89 -12.33
N ASP A 214 18.17 23.30 -12.14
CA ASP A 214 17.05 23.93 -11.45
C ASP A 214 17.12 23.66 -9.93
N HIS A 215 17.57 24.65 -9.18
CA HIS A 215 17.74 24.59 -7.72
C HIS A 215 16.47 24.99 -6.95
N SER A 216 15.39 25.37 -7.64
CA SER A 216 14.11 25.76 -7.05
C SER A 216 12.93 25.21 -7.85
N PRO A 217 12.85 23.86 -8.00
CA PRO A 217 11.85 23.26 -8.86
C PRO A 217 10.44 23.45 -8.32
N ILE A 218 9.46 23.25 -9.18
CA ILE A 218 8.04 23.43 -8.84
C ILE A 218 7.58 22.24 -8.01
N ILE A 219 7.31 22.46 -6.72
CA ILE A 219 6.71 21.48 -5.82
C ILE A 219 5.44 22.08 -5.23
N GLU A 220 4.32 21.37 -5.39
CA GLU A 220 3.05 21.70 -4.75
C GLU A 220 2.69 20.63 -3.72
N GLU A 221 2.63 21.04 -2.45
CA GLU A 221 2.24 20.14 -1.35
C GLU A 221 0.73 20.09 -1.17
N THR A 222 0.20 18.87 -1.02
CA THR A 222 -1.21 18.64 -0.76
C THR A 222 -1.43 17.34 0.02
N PHE A 223 -2.67 16.90 0.21
CA PHE A 223 -2.97 15.57 0.73
C PHE A 223 -2.94 14.52 -0.38
N TYR A 224 -2.75 13.25 -0.01
CA TYR A 224 -2.80 12.12 -0.94
C TYR A 224 -4.24 11.75 -1.31
N THR A 225 -5.06 12.76 -1.65
CA THR A 225 -6.44 12.59 -2.06
C THR A 225 -6.68 13.17 -3.45
N TYR A 226 -7.67 12.65 -4.14
CA TYR A 226 -8.10 13.12 -5.45
C TYR A 226 -8.50 14.61 -5.43
N GLU A 227 -9.34 15.00 -4.45
CA GLU A 227 -9.90 16.37 -4.38
C GLU A 227 -8.82 17.42 -4.07
N ALA A 228 -7.91 17.09 -3.17
CA ALA A 228 -6.84 18.01 -2.80
C ALA A 228 -5.84 18.20 -3.95
N ALA A 229 -5.54 17.13 -4.69
CA ALA A 229 -4.71 17.18 -5.88
C ALA A 229 -5.39 17.99 -7.01
N ALA A 230 -6.68 17.75 -7.25
CA ALA A 230 -7.45 18.51 -8.24
C ALA A 230 -7.40 20.01 -7.96
N ALA A 231 -7.59 20.42 -6.71
CA ALA A 231 -7.54 21.83 -6.31
C ALA A 231 -6.18 22.49 -6.57
N ARG A 232 -5.08 21.75 -6.36
CA ARG A 232 -3.71 22.28 -6.54
C ARG A 232 -3.24 22.28 -8.00
N THR A 233 -3.80 21.42 -8.85
CA THR A 233 -3.38 21.28 -10.24
C THR A 233 -3.63 22.54 -11.07
N HIS A 234 -4.64 23.35 -10.77
CA HIS A 234 -4.87 24.64 -11.44
C HIS A 234 -3.64 25.56 -11.35
N ALA A 235 -3.02 25.66 -10.16
CA ALA A 235 -1.83 26.48 -9.98
C ALA A 235 -0.64 25.95 -10.81
N LEU A 236 -0.54 24.66 -11.03
CA LEU A 236 0.49 24.06 -11.89
C LEU A 236 0.25 24.39 -13.37
N ILE A 237 -1.00 24.32 -13.82
CA ILE A 237 -1.40 24.72 -15.18
C ILE A 237 -1.06 26.19 -15.44
N ASP A 238 -1.43 27.09 -14.52
CA ASP A 238 -1.14 28.53 -14.62
C ASP A 238 0.35 28.83 -14.66
N ARG A 239 1.18 27.99 -14.05
CA ARG A 239 2.66 28.07 -14.12
C ARG A 239 3.23 27.53 -15.42
N GLY A 240 2.41 26.98 -16.32
CA GLY A 240 2.79 26.49 -17.64
C GLY A 240 3.71 25.26 -17.58
N VAL A 241 3.45 24.31 -16.66
CA VAL A 241 4.17 23.05 -16.61
C VAL A 241 3.80 22.19 -17.82
N SER A 242 4.76 21.45 -18.38
CA SER A 242 4.53 20.49 -19.45
C SER A 242 4.38 19.04 -18.93
N ALA A 243 4.79 18.79 -17.68
CA ALA A 243 4.63 17.49 -17.06
C ALA A 243 4.43 17.60 -15.53
N ILE A 244 3.67 16.67 -14.97
CA ILE A 244 3.42 16.54 -13.53
C ILE A 244 3.80 15.14 -13.08
N ILE A 245 4.64 15.04 -12.06
CA ILE A 245 4.85 13.83 -11.29
C ILE A 245 3.97 13.95 -10.05
N ALA A 246 3.04 13.03 -9.86
CA ALA A 246 2.19 12.96 -8.69
C ALA A 246 2.77 11.97 -7.67
N GLY A 247 2.74 12.30 -6.40
CA GLY A 247 3.24 11.47 -5.31
C GLY A 247 2.40 10.23 -5.02
N SER A 248 1.22 10.12 -5.65
CA SER A 248 0.36 8.93 -5.64
C SER A 248 -0.53 8.89 -6.89
N ASP A 249 -1.06 7.71 -7.19
CA ASP A 249 -2.02 7.53 -8.29
C ASP A 249 -3.33 8.31 -8.08
N LEU A 250 -3.81 8.43 -6.84
CA LEU A 250 -4.99 9.25 -6.54
C LEU A 250 -4.75 10.74 -6.85
N GLN A 251 -3.55 11.24 -6.53
CA GLN A 251 -3.18 12.61 -6.92
C GLN A 251 -3.09 12.75 -8.44
N ALA A 252 -2.53 11.76 -9.14
CA ALA A 252 -2.48 11.75 -10.60
C ALA A 252 -3.88 11.79 -11.23
N LEU A 253 -4.85 11.05 -10.68
CA LEU A 253 -6.25 11.09 -11.14
C LEU A 253 -6.87 12.49 -10.97
N GLY A 254 -6.64 13.13 -9.82
CA GLY A 254 -7.08 14.50 -9.56
C GLY A 254 -6.49 15.49 -10.56
N ALA A 255 -5.19 15.35 -10.85
CA ALA A 255 -4.48 16.16 -11.84
C ALA A 255 -5.05 15.96 -13.26
N ILE A 256 -5.19 14.73 -13.72
CA ILE A 256 -5.75 14.39 -15.04
C ILE A 256 -7.15 14.98 -15.21
N ARG A 257 -8.00 14.84 -14.19
CA ARG A 257 -9.36 15.39 -14.22
C ARG A 257 -9.36 16.92 -14.36
N THR A 258 -8.49 17.60 -13.61
CA THR A 258 -8.38 19.06 -13.64
C THR A 258 -7.85 19.56 -14.97
N ILE A 259 -6.80 18.91 -15.53
CA ILE A 259 -6.26 19.20 -16.85
C ILE A 259 -7.36 19.10 -17.91
N SER A 260 -8.12 18.00 -17.92
CA SER A 260 -9.25 17.82 -18.85
C SER A 260 -10.35 18.87 -18.66
N SER A 261 -10.66 19.27 -17.44
CA SER A 261 -11.68 20.29 -17.14
C SER A 261 -11.26 21.70 -17.56
N ALA A 262 -9.93 21.95 -17.63
CA ALA A 262 -9.35 23.19 -18.18
C ALA A 262 -9.31 23.22 -19.72
N GLY A 263 -9.83 22.19 -20.40
CA GLY A 263 -9.81 22.06 -21.85
C GLY A 263 -8.48 21.60 -22.43
N LEU A 264 -7.58 21.11 -21.58
CA LEU A 264 -6.29 20.54 -21.95
C LEU A 264 -6.37 19.00 -21.97
N SER A 265 -5.43 18.37 -22.65
CA SER A 265 -5.38 16.92 -22.81
C SER A 265 -4.15 16.30 -22.16
N VAL A 266 -4.33 15.09 -21.63
CA VAL A 266 -3.24 14.21 -21.18
C VAL A 266 -3.16 13.06 -22.20
N PRO A 267 -1.99 12.81 -22.80
CA PRO A 267 -0.68 13.38 -22.49
C PRO A 267 -0.29 14.61 -23.35
N ASP A 268 -1.13 15.00 -24.33
CA ASP A 268 -0.72 15.89 -25.44
C ASP A 268 -0.32 17.32 -25.02
N ASP A 269 -0.96 17.89 -24.01
CA ASP A 269 -0.65 19.22 -23.49
C ASP A 269 0.16 19.12 -22.19
N ILE A 270 -0.17 18.16 -21.32
CA ILE A 270 0.54 17.92 -20.06
C ILE A 270 0.68 16.42 -19.84
N SER A 271 1.92 15.92 -19.74
CA SER A 271 2.22 14.55 -19.34
C SER A 271 2.02 14.35 -17.83
N VAL A 272 1.49 13.19 -17.42
CA VAL A 272 1.28 12.87 -16.00
C VAL A 272 1.90 11.52 -15.67
N VAL A 273 2.72 11.48 -14.61
CA VAL A 273 3.27 10.26 -14.02
C VAL A 273 2.71 10.11 -12.62
N GLY A 274 2.18 8.92 -12.28
CA GLY A 274 1.70 8.55 -10.96
C GLY A 274 2.76 7.88 -10.09
N PHE A 275 2.33 7.44 -8.92
CA PHE A 275 3.11 6.63 -8.00
C PHE A 275 2.15 5.65 -7.33
N ASP A 276 2.48 4.37 -7.26
CA ASP A 276 1.85 3.21 -6.60
C ASP A 276 1.63 2.04 -7.56
N ASP A 277 1.23 2.28 -8.81
CA ASP A 277 0.72 1.31 -9.80
C ASP A 277 -0.50 0.54 -9.29
N SER A 278 -1.46 1.29 -8.78
CA SER A 278 -2.73 0.73 -8.31
C SER A 278 -3.50 0.07 -9.47
N PHE A 279 -4.16 -1.04 -9.18
CA PHE A 279 -4.79 -1.92 -10.16
C PHE A 279 -5.64 -1.21 -11.25
N LEU A 280 -6.40 -0.18 -10.88
CA LEU A 280 -7.27 0.53 -11.81
C LEU A 280 -6.52 1.41 -12.82
N MET A 281 -5.26 1.73 -12.58
CA MET A 281 -4.49 2.71 -13.38
C MET A 281 -4.22 2.24 -14.81
N SER A 282 -4.14 0.93 -15.02
CA SER A 282 -4.01 0.34 -16.35
C SER A 282 -5.30 0.37 -17.19
N HIS A 283 -6.45 0.58 -16.55
CA HIS A 283 -7.78 0.59 -17.18
C HIS A 283 -8.33 1.99 -17.46
N LEU A 284 -7.57 3.03 -17.14
CA LEU A 284 -7.93 4.41 -17.45
C LEU A 284 -7.76 4.74 -18.93
N ASN A 285 -8.33 5.89 -19.36
CA ASN A 285 -8.08 6.45 -20.67
C ASN A 285 -7.71 7.95 -20.54
N PRO A 286 -6.40 8.30 -20.73
CA PRO A 286 -5.28 7.39 -21.00
C PRO A 286 -4.91 6.53 -19.80
N ALA A 287 -4.37 5.33 -20.03
CA ALA A 287 -3.80 4.48 -18.98
C ALA A 287 -2.60 5.18 -18.33
N LEU A 288 -2.51 5.17 -17.00
CA LEU A 288 -1.55 5.96 -16.25
C LEU A 288 -0.14 5.33 -16.28
N THR A 289 0.85 6.11 -16.74
CA THR A 289 2.27 5.87 -16.50
C THR A 289 2.55 6.13 -15.02
N THR A 290 3.16 5.20 -14.31
CA THR A 290 3.29 5.28 -12.86
C THR A 290 4.49 4.52 -12.32
N ILE A 291 4.96 4.88 -11.15
CA ILE A 291 6.00 4.15 -10.41
C ILE A 291 5.33 2.99 -9.66
N HIS A 292 5.71 1.77 -10.00
CA HIS A 292 5.24 0.54 -9.36
C HIS A 292 5.95 0.33 -8.02
N GLN A 293 5.18 0.25 -6.93
CA GLN A 293 5.69 -0.17 -5.62
C GLN A 293 5.73 -1.71 -5.56
N PRO A 294 6.84 -2.34 -5.16
CA PRO A 294 6.93 -3.80 -5.07
C PRO A 294 6.26 -4.33 -3.79
N VAL A 295 4.94 -4.06 -3.65
CA VAL A 295 4.14 -4.31 -2.45
C VAL A 295 4.29 -5.75 -1.96
N GLN A 296 4.23 -6.74 -2.85
CA GLN A 296 4.33 -8.14 -2.47
C GLN A 296 5.68 -8.49 -1.84
N SER A 297 6.79 -7.96 -2.40
CA SER A 297 8.15 -8.18 -1.86
C SER A 297 8.33 -7.52 -0.50
N ILE A 298 7.80 -6.30 -0.35
CA ILE A 298 7.79 -5.54 0.92
C ILE A 298 7.04 -6.35 1.97
N VAL A 299 5.82 -6.77 1.68
CA VAL A 299 4.94 -7.51 2.59
C VAL A 299 5.55 -8.85 2.99
N THR A 300 6.04 -9.64 2.02
CA THR A 300 6.68 -10.94 2.32
C THR A 300 7.86 -10.78 3.27
N SER A 301 8.68 -9.73 3.07
CA SER A 301 9.84 -9.46 3.94
C SER A 301 9.43 -8.97 5.32
N ALA A 302 8.44 -8.09 5.40
CA ALA A 302 7.91 -7.56 6.66
C ALA A 302 7.28 -8.66 7.52
N VAL A 303 6.42 -9.50 6.93
CA VAL A 303 5.79 -10.62 7.65
C VAL A 303 6.83 -11.64 8.09
N ARG A 304 7.79 -12.00 7.23
CA ARG A 304 8.88 -12.90 7.61
C ARG A 304 9.66 -12.37 8.81
N SER A 305 10.06 -11.09 8.79
CA SER A 305 10.80 -10.46 9.89
C SER A 305 9.99 -10.47 11.19
N LEU A 306 8.69 -10.19 11.14
CA LEU A 306 7.81 -10.26 12.31
C LEU A 306 7.73 -11.67 12.87
N TYR A 307 7.58 -12.71 12.02
CA TYR A 307 7.49 -14.09 12.47
C TYR A 307 8.81 -14.64 13.02
N GLU A 308 9.94 -14.18 12.47
CA GLU A 308 11.26 -14.47 13.05
C GLU A 308 11.38 -13.91 14.48
N ALA A 309 10.84 -12.72 14.72
CA ALA A 309 10.81 -12.14 16.06
C ALA A 309 9.87 -12.87 17.01
N LEU A 310 8.71 -13.33 16.53
CA LEU A 310 7.78 -14.15 17.32
C LEU A 310 8.38 -15.49 17.71
N ALA A 311 9.21 -16.09 16.85
CA ALA A 311 9.84 -17.38 17.10
C ALA A 311 11.05 -17.30 18.04
N THR A 312 11.63 -16.12 18.20
CA THR A 312 12.80 -15.89 19.04
C THR A 312 12.43 -15.06 20.25
N THR A 313 12.95 -15.39 21.43
CA THR A 313 12.86 -14.50 22.61
C THR A 313 13.73 -13.23 22.46
N THR A 314 14.36 -13.06 21.31
CA THR A 314 15.24 -11.92 21.00
C THR A 314 14.38 -10.84 20.39
N HIS A 315 14.18 -9.75 21.11
CA HIS A 315 13.38 -8.60 20.66
C HIS A 315 14.03 -7.95 19.43
N LEU A 316 13.20 -7.65 18.39
CA LEU A 316 13.56 -6.79 17.27
C LEU A 316 13.64 -5.32 17.72
N ALA A 317 14.33 -5.04 18.82
CA ALA A 317 14.41 -3.68 19.36
C ALA A 317 15.44 -2.80 18.62
N THR A 318 15.79 -3.14 17.38
CA THR A 318 16.76 -2.39 16.58
C THR A 318 16.11 -1.88 15.30
N HIS A 319 16.27 -0.59 15.05
CA HIS A 319 15.92 0.01 13.76
C HIS A 319 16.76 -0.61 12.64
N ALA A 320 16.11 -0.97 11.55
CA ALA A 320 16.74 -1.39 10.29
C ALA A 320 15.85 -0.90 9.13
N ASP A 321 16.44 -0.31 8.12
CA ASP A 321 15.72 0.22 6.95
C ASP A 321 15.96 -0.71 5.74
N TYR A 322 14.90 -1.38 5.30
CA TYR A 322 14.91 -2.23 4.11
C TYR A 322 14.22 -1.53 2.96
N VAL A 323 15.01 -1.10 1.97
CA VAL A 323 14.52 -0.33 0.83
C VAL A 323 14.42 -1.21 -0.41
N PHE A 324 13.24 -1.23 -1.03
CA PHE A 324 12.92 -2.02 -2.22
C PHE A 324 12.89 -1.13 -3.47
N SER A 325 13.55 -1.59 -4.53
CA SER A 325 13.59 -0.86 -5.80
C SER A 325 12.23 -0.83 -6.48
N PRO A 326 11.68 0.36 -6.79
CA PRO A 326 10.49 0.49 -7.62
C PRO A 326 10.84 0.41 -9.10
N ASP A 327 9.83 0.17 -9.93
CA ASP A 327 9.92 0.18 -11.39
C ASP A 327 9.01 1.27 -12.00
N LEU A 328 9.38 1.81 -13.16
CA LEU A 328 8.49 2.68 -13.94
C LEU A 328 7.68 1.83 -14.93
N ILE A 329 6.36 1.93 -14.85
CA ILE A 329 5.43 1.29 -15.78
C ILE A 329 4.93 2.35 -16.77
N VAL A 330 5.51 2.37 -17.97
CA VAL A 330 5.14 3.32 -19.02
C VAL A 330 3.83 2.88 -19.68
N ARG A 331 2.87 3.83 -19.76
CA ARG A 331 1.56 3.65 -20.41
C ARG A 331 1.23 4.86 -21.29
N GLY A 332 -0.02 5.30 -21.31
CA GLY A 332 -0.52 6.31 -22.23
C GLY A 332 -0.59 7.74 -21.71
N SER A 333 -0.22 8.02 -20.45
CA SER A 333 -0.36 9.36 -19.85
C SER A 333 0.89 10.24 -20.00
N THR A 334 1.90 9.78 -20.74
CA THR A 334 3.11 10.54 -21.08
C THR A 334 3.39 10.51 -22.57
N ALA A 335 3.83 11.64 -23.14
CA ALA A 335 4.21 11.80 -24.55
C ALA A 335 5.40 12.74 -24.68
N ARG A 336 5.91 12.93 -25.90
CA ARG A 336 6.97 13.92 -26.17
C ARG A 336 6.46 15.34 -25.91
N ALA A 337 7.28 16.16 -25.27
CA ALA A 337 7.01 17.58 -25.08
C ALA A 337 6.83 18.27 -26.46
N ARG A 338 5.85 19.16 -26.55
CA ARG A 338 5.58 20.00 -27.73
C ARG A 338 6.42 21.26 -27.73
#